data_d7274fe613b144cbe37dd801de819ff8
#
_entry.id   d7274fe613b144cbe37dd801de819ff8
#
_cell.length_a   1.000
_cell.length_b   1.000
_cell.length_c   1.000
_cell.angle_alpha   90.00
_cell.angle_beta   90.00
_cell.angle_gamma   90.00
#
_symmetry.space_group_name_H-M   'P 1'
#
loop_
_entity.id
_entity.type
_entity.pdbx_description
1 polymer ?
#
loop_
_entity_poly.entity_id
_entity_poly.type
_entity_poly.pdbx_seq_one_letter_code
_entity_poly.pdbx_strand_id
1 'polypeptide(L)'
;MGWQKLFVASATVAIASTLVWDSTAQAADLSYSKMYVFGDSLSDSGNIYNSSPQQFPTYYFNGRFSNGPNWVDYLAQDLGLTPTTFITQQSTPLPFPQIPTQSVNFAFGGATTGLDNTITQIAPGLQQQVQAYMGGLLTTNQTADPNALYILWAGANDYLPTESTWFTPPTTANQTINNISFALNSLLNAGAKQIAVANLPSLGQLPLTFGTQDETRLNNLAQAHNLALGQTINSLSQSYNAKIVSLNFASLFADAVNNPGNYNFTNVTQGCLLVQCQNPDQFLFWDFIHPTTEGHKLLAKEAYSALRTSVPEPGEELGLLLLGVLGAASIYKRKKSLDSLALSGKIVSD
;
A
#
# COMPACT_ATOMS: atom_id res chain seq x y z
N MET A 1 -29.88 -57.87 -60.25
CA MET A 1 -30.77 -57.22 -59.28
C MET A 1 -29.98 -57.08 -57.96
N GLY A 2 -29.28 -56.00 -57.80
CA GLY A 2 -28.44 -55.75 -56.64
C GLY A 2 -29.05 -54.64 -55.77
N TRP A 3 -29.28 -54.93 -54.52
CA TRP A 3 -29.81 -53.99 -53.56
C TRP A 3 -28.60 -53.33 -52.83
N GLN A 4 -28.37 -52.05 -53.06
CA GLN A 4 -27.45 -51.24 -52.28
C GLN A 4 -28.15 -50.83 -50.99
N LYS A 5 -27.56 -51.18 -49.83
CA LYS A 5 -27.98 -50.69 -48.52
C LYS A 5 -27.28 -49.38 -48.23
N LEU A 6 -28.04 -48.29 -48.17
CA LEU A 6 -27.60 -46.99 -47.67
C LEU A 6 -27.48 -47.08 -46.15
N PHE A 7 -26.29 -46.85 -45.59
CA PHE A 7 -26.13 -46.57 -44.18
C PHE A 7 -26.26 -45.07 -43.95
N VAL A 8 -27.32 -44.67 -43.25
CA VAL A 8 -27.48 -43.31 -42.74
C VAL A 8 -26.73 -43.23 -41.41
N ALA A 9 -25.63 -42.46 -41.40
CA ALA A 9 -24.92 -42.15 -40.17
C ALA A 9 -25.60 -40.96 -39.48
N SER A 10 -26.29 -41.24 -38.37
CA SER A 10 -26.87 -40.22 -37.51
C SER A 10 -25.75 -39.54 -36.70
N ALA A 11 -25.40 -38.31 -37.02
CA ALA A 11 -24.51 -37.48 -36.21
C ALA A 11 -25.34 -36.87 -35.04
N THR A 12 -25.16 -37.40 -33.85
CA THR A 12 -25.69 -36.79 -32.62
C THR A 12 -24.82 -35.60 -32.25
N VAL A 13 -25.32 -34.40 -32.51
CA VAL A 13 -24.69 -33.14 -31.99
C VAL A 13 -25.10 -33.03 -30.52
N ALA A 14 -24.16 -33.28 -29.63
CA ALA A 14 -24.31 -32.98 -28.21
C ALA A 14 -24.14 -31.48 -28.02
N ILE A 15 -25.22 -30.75 -27.87
CA ILE A 15 -25.19 -29.34 -27.42
C ILE A 15 -24.79 -29.35 -25.94
N ALA A 16 -23.54 -29.09 -25.65
CA ALA A 16 -23.10 -28.77 -24.30
C ALA A 16 -23.63 -27.36 -23.97
N SER A 17 -24.75 -27.31 -23.27
CA SER A 17 -25.23 -26.09 -22.62
C SER A 17 -24.19 -25.72 -21.55
N THR A 18 -23.33 -24.75 -21.88
CA THR A 18 -22.51 -24.08 -20.87
C THR A 18 -23.43 -23.27 -19.98
N LEU A 19 -23.72 -23.82 -18.81
CA LEU A 19 -24.25 -23.04 -17.70
C LEU A 19 -23.16 -22.04 -17.35
N VAL A 20 -23.25 -20.82 -17.90
CA VAL A 20 -22.53 -19.66 -17.40
C VAL A 20 -23.16 -19.41 -16.01
N TRP A 21 -22.51 -19.91 -15.00
CA TRP A 21 -22.78 -19.42 -13.65
C TRP A 21 -22.19 -18.01 -13.64
N ASP A 22 -23.06 -17.00 -13.63
CA ASP A 22 -22.71 -15.68 -13.16
C ASP A 22 -22.39 -15.82 -11.67
N SER A 23 -21.18 -16.34 -11.39
CA SER A 23 -20.56 -16.08 -10.10
C SER A 23 -20.21 -14.61 -10.12
N THR A 24 -21.09 -13.77 -9.56
CA THR A 24 -20.65 -12.47 -9.06
C THR A 24 -19.50 -12.80 -8.11
N ALA A 25 -18.27 -12.65 -8.58
CA ALA A 25 -17.09 -12.79 -7.73
C ALA A 25 -17.26 -11.78 -6.61
N GLN A 26 -17.67 -12.26 -5.44
CA GLN A 26 -17.75 -11.43 -4.25
C GLN A 26 -16.31 -11.24 -3.82
N ALA A 27 -15.78 -10.04 -4.09
CA ALA A 27 -14.43 -9.69 -3.68
C ALA A 27 -14.27 -10.07 -2.20
N ALA A 28 -13.23 -10.85 -1.89
CA ALA A 28 -12.99 -11.28 -0.52
C ALA A 28 -12.85 -10.02 0.37
N ASP A 29 -13.62 -9.98 1.45
CA ASP A 29 -13.50 -8.88 2.41
C ASP A 29 -12.08 -8.85 2.97
N LEU A 30 -11.47 -7.66 2.97
CA LEU A 30 -10.17 -7.46 3.59
C LEU A 30 -10.29 -7.70 5.09
N SER A 31 -9.54 -8.66 5.59
CA SER A 31 -9.54 -8.99 7.03
C SER A 31 -8.10 -9.00 7.54
N TYR A 32 -7.80 -8.06 8.40
CA TYR A 32 -6.52 -7.98 9.08
C TYR A 32 -6.74 -8.07 10.59
N SER A 33 -5.86 -8.80 11.28
CA SER A 33 -5.93 -8.96 12.75
C SER A 33 -5.63 -7.65 13.48
N LYS A 34 -4.71 -6.85 12.93
CA LYS A 34 -4.19 -5.59 13.50
C LYS A 34 -3.64 -4.70 12.38
N MET A 35 -3.36 -3.45 12.75
CA MET A 35 -2.67 -2.48 11.88
C MET A 35 -1.49 -1.86 12.65
N TYR A 36 -0.32 -1.86 12.02
CA TYR A 36 0.88 -1.16 12.50
C TYR A 36 1.31 -0.14 11.45
N VAL A 37 1.42 1.12 11.86
CA VAL A 37 1.68 2.23 10.95
C VAL A 37 3.01 2.88 11.30
N PHE A 38 3.88 3.06 10.31
CA PHE A 38 5.19 3.69 10.42
C PHE A 38 5.30 4.81 9.37
N GLY A 39 5.82 5.96 9.76
CA GLY A 39 5.94 7.06 8.83
C GLY A 39 6.11 8.42 9.48
N ASP A 40 5.64 9.42 8.76
CA ASP A 40 5.80 10.83 9.12
C ASP A 40 4.44 11.53 9.41
N SER A 41 4.41 12.87 9.26
CA SER A 41 3.23 13.70 9.53
C SER A 41 2.00 13.33 8.70
N LEU A 42 2.18 12.73 7.52
CA LEU A 42 1.07 12.29 6.68
C LEU A 42 0.28 11.15 7.30
N SER A 43 0.94 10.36 8.18
CA SER A 43 0.36 9.19 8.86
C SER A 43 0.26 9.34 10.38
N ASP A 44 0.84 10.39 10.98
CA ASP A 44 0.79 10.64 12.43
C ASP A 44 -0.65 10.95 12.87
N SER A 45 -1.21 10.09 13.73
CA SER A 45 -2.56 10.27 14.30
C SER A 45 -2.52 10.91 15.69
N GLY A 46 -1.41 11.60 16.04
CA GLY A 46 -1.31 12.37 17.28
C GLY A 46 -0.10 12.05 18.15
N ASN A 47 0.94 11.37 17.67
CA ASN A 47 2.14 11.09 18.46
C ASN A 47 2.91 12.37 18.81
N ILE A 48 3.15 13.26 17.85
CA ILE A 48 3.77 14.58 18.12
C ILE A 48 2.90 15.40 19.06
N TYR A 49 1.58 15.44 18.83
CA TYR A 49 0.65 16.14 19.71
C TYR A 49 0.72 15.60 21.15
N ASN A 50 0.66 14.29 21.34
CA ASN A 50 0.71 13.66 22.65
C ASN A 50 2.07 13.86 23.35
N SER A 51 3.15 14.03 22.59
CA SER A 51 4.48 14.33 23.15
C SER A 51 4.57 15.75 23.72
N SER A 52 3.88 16.73 23.12
CA SER A 52 3.95 18.14 23.51
C SER A 52 2.64 18.89 23.16
N PRO A 53 1.52 18.60 23.86
CA PRO A 53 0.22 19.15 23.48
C PRO A 53 0.16 20.68 23.47
N GLN A 54 0.90 21.35 24.35
CA GLN A 54 0.90 22.81 24.48
C GLN A 54 1.64 23.52 23.33
N GLN A 55 2.50 22.80 22.61
CA GLN A 55 3.29 23.33 21.50
C GLN A 55 2.68 23.00 20.14
N PHE A 56 1.68 22.10 20.09
CA PHE A 56 1.04 21.70 18.86
C PHE A 56 0.00 22.75 18.42
N PRO A 57 0.06 23.24 17.18
CA PRO A 57 -0.83 24.31 16.73
C PRO A 57 -2.30 23.91 16.71
N THR A 58 -3.18 24.79 17.19
CA THR A 58 -4.62 24.52 17.35
C THR A 58 -5.41 24.46 16.04
N TYR A 59 -4.81 24.90 14.92
CA TYR A 59 -5.41 24.81 13.60
C TYR A 59 -5.28 23.42 12.96
N TYR A 60 -4.58 22.50 13.61
CA TYR A 60 -4.52 21.09 13.25
C TYR A 60 -5.54 20.26 14.06
N PHE A 61 -6.20 19.35 13.39
CA PHE A 61 -7.27 18.55 13.98
C PHE A 61 -6.72 17.45 14.89
N ASN A 62 -6.92 17.56 16.21
CA ASN A 62 -6.63 16.50 17.19
C ASN A 62 -5.27 15.80 16.99
N GLY A 63 -4.22 16.58 16.70
CA GLY A 63 -2.87 16.08 16.53
C GLY A 63 -2.52 15.53 15.13
N ARG A 64 -3.46 15.59 14.17
CA ARG A 64 -3.19 15.29 12.75
C ARG A 64 -2.71 16.56 12.08
N PHE A 65 -1.74 16.45 11.18
CA PHE A 65 -1.27 17.57 10.35
C PHE A 65 -2.26 17.87 9.20
N SER A 66 -3.52 18.10 9.57
CA SER A 66 -4.64 18.36 8.64
C SER A 66 -5.77 19.05 9.37
N ASN A 67 -6.82 19.49 8.63
CA ASN A 67 -8.06 20.06 9.19
C ASN A 67 -9.08 19.00 9.64
N GLY A 68 -8.75 17.72 9.56
CA GLY A 68 -9.62 16.61 9.96
C GLY A 68 -8.83 15.31 10.11
N PRO A 69 -9.51 14.15 10.15
CA PRO A 69 -8.87 12.85 10.17
C PRO A 69 -7.91 12.67 8.98
N ASN A 70 -6.82 11.94 9.19
CA ASN A 70 -5.88 11.60 8.13
C ASN A 70 -6.29 10.27 7.43
N TRP A 71 -5.55 9.89 6.39
CA TRP A 71 -5.87 8.71 5.59
C TRP A 71 -5.78 7.39 6.38
N VAL A 72 -4.94 7.33 7.41
CA VAL A 72 -4.82 6.16 8.30
C VAL A 72 -6.09 6.01 9.14
N ASP A 73 -6.65 7.12 9.63
CA ASP A 73 -7.91 7.09 10.39
C ASP A 73 -9.06 6.55 9.53
N TYR A 74 -9.19 7.02 8.27
CA TYR A 74 -10.21 6.56 7.33
C TYR A 74 -10.00 5.11 6.91
N LEU A 75 -8.77 4.71 6.55
CA LEU A 75 -8.46 3.33 6.19
C LEU A 75 -8.72 2.37 7.35
N ALA A 76 -8.35 2.75 8.58
CA ALA A 76 -8.61 1.96 9.77
C ALA A 76 -10.12 1.77 10.00
N GLN A 77 -10.91 2.82 9.81
CA GLN A 77 -12.37 2.74 9.87
C GLN A 77 -12.94 1.76 8.84
N ASP A 78 -12.49 1.85 7.58
CA ASP A 78 -12.93 0.96 6.48
C ASP A 78 -12.55 -0.50 6.72
N LEU A 79 -11.44 -0.76 7.44
CA LEU A 79 -10.97 -2.09 7.82
C LEU A 79 -11.51 -2.59 9.17
N GLY A 80 -12.32 -1.79 9.88
CA GLY A 80 -12.82 -2.12 11.23
C GLY A 80 -11.73 -2.18 12.30
N LEU A 81 -10.61 -1.44 12.12
CA LEU A 81 -9.46 -1.42 13.02
C LEU A 81 -9.36 -0.07 13.75
N THR A 82 -8.76 -0.08 14.94
CA THR A 82 -8.59 1.12 15.78
C THR A 82 -7.16 1.23 16.30
N PRO A 83 -6.21 1.72 15.48
CA PRO A 83 -4.83 1.89 15.94
C PRO A 83 -4.74 3.00 16.99
N THR A 84 -4.10 2.69 18.10
CA THR A 84 -3.75 3.70 19.12
C THR A 84 -2.42 4.36 18.79
N THR A 85 -2.18 5.58 19.24
CA THR A 85 -0.88 6.23 19.11
C THR A 85 0.17 5.55 20.00
N PHE A 86 1.42 5.48 19.53
CA PHE A 86 2.53 4.97 20.33
C PHE A 86 2.81 5.83 21.56
N ILE A 87 2.74 7.16 21.42
CA ILE A 87 2.73 8.06 22.59
C ILE A 87 1.30 8.20 23.08
N THR A 88 1.05 7.84 24.31
CA THR A 88 -0.27 7.92 24.93
C THR A 88 -0.64 9.38 25.23
N GLN A 89 -1.92 9.63 25.52
CA GLN A 89 -2.39 10.95 25.94
C GLN A 89 -1.76 11.43 27.25
N GLN A 90 -1.11 10.55 28.02
CA GLN A 90 -0.33 10.89 29.20
C GLN A 90 1.14 11.25 28.86
N SER A 91 1.44 11.50 27.61
CA SER A 91 2.80 11.82 27.09
C SER A 91 3.84 10.74 27.39
N THR A 92 3.41 9.48 27.46
CA THR A 92 4.28 8.33 27.70
C THR A 92 4.18 7.33 26.55
N PRO A 93 5.28 6.64 26.19
CA PRO A 93 5.22 5.54 25.25
C PRO A 93 4.33 4.40 25.75
N LEU A 94 3.66 3.69 24.84
CA LEU A 94 2.99 2.44 25.18
C LEU A 94 4.01 1.46 25.79
N PRO A 95 3.65 0.76 26.88
CA PRO A 95 4.49 -0.31 27.39
C PRO A 95 4.74 -1.39 26.33
N PHE A 96 5.98 -1.84 26.19
CA PHE A 96 6.37 -2.82 25.18
C PHE A 96 5.47 -4.07 25.13
N PRO A 97 5.03 -4.68 26.24
CA PRO A 97 4.14 -5.84 26.17
C PRO A 97 2.78 -5.57 25.51
N GLN A 98 2.33 -4.31 25.44
CA GLN A 98 1.07 -3.95 24.78
C GLN A 98 1.22 -3.78 23.26
N ILE A 99 2.43 -3.50 22.76
CA ILE A 99 2.68 -3.21 21.36
C ILE A 99 2.20 -4.35 20.42
N PRO A 100 2.56 -5.64 20.65
CA PRO A 100 2.13 -6.69 19.73
C PRO A 100 0.68 -7.15 19.95
N THR A 101 0.00 -6.67 20.98
CA THR A 101 -1.35 -7.16 21.34
C THR A 101 -2.48 -6.32 20.75
N GLN A 102 -2.18 -5.11 20.24
CA GLN A 102 -3.15 -4.18 19.68
C GLN A 102 -2.62 -3.51 18.41
N SER A 103 -3.49 -2.82 17.67
CA SER A 103 -3.08 -1.95 16.57
C SER A 103 -2.39 -0.69 17.09
N VAL A 104 -1.25 -0.31 16.50
CA VAL A 104 -0.47 0.85 16.96
C VAL A 104 -0.01 1.70 15.77
N ASN A 105 -0.20 3.01 15.88
CA ASN A 105 0.38 4.00 14.98
C ASN A 105 1.69 4.53 15.59
N PHE A 106 2.82 4.21 14.95
CA PHE A 106 4.18 4.66 15.32
C PHE A 106 4.65 5.87 14.52
N ALA A 107 3.85 6.40 13.58
CA ALA A 107 4.26 7.52 12.75
C ALA A 107 4.43 8.81 13.58
N PHE A 108 5.47 9.58 13.27
CA PHE A 108 5.74 10.86 13.92
C PHE A 108 5.93 11.97 12.89
N GLY A 109 5.24 13.08 13.08
CA GLY A 109 5.48 14.29 12.28
C GLY A 109 6.97 14.62 12.20
N GLY A 110 7.46 14.96 11.00
CA GLY A 110 8.86 15.30 10.76
C GLY A 110 9.83 14.11 10.69
N ALA A 111 9.38 12.86 10.83
CA ALA A 111 10.27 11.69 10.75
C ALA A 111 10.92 11.59 9.38
N THR A 112 12.26 11.46 9.36
CA THR A 112 13.03 11.02 8.18
C THR A 112 12.98 9.50 8.08
N THR A 113 13.50 8.93 6.99
CA THR A 113 13.65 7.48 6.88
C THR A 113 14.73 6.89 7.78
N GLY A 114 15.65 7.73 8.28
CA GLY A 114 16.73 7.37 9.20
C GLY A 114 16.33 7.41 10.67
N LEU A 115 17.24 7.95 11.47
CA LEU A 115 17.05 8.17 12.92
C LEU A 115 16.54 9.57 13.24
N ASP A 116 16.73 10.52 12.32
CA ASP A 116 16.46 11.93 12.56
C ASP A 116 14.97 12.27 12.40
N ASN A 117 14.59 13.38 13.04
CA ASN A 117 13.32 14.03 12.88
C ASN A 117 13.54 15.52 12.59
N THR A 118 12.87 16.10 11.61
CA THR A 118 13.09 17.49 11.16
C THR A 118 12.39 18.52 12.03
N ILE A 119 11.42 18.12 12.87
CA ILE A 119 10.69 19.01 13.79
C ILE A 119 11.42 19.11 15.13
N THR A 120 11.91 17.98 15.65
CA THR A 120 12.55 17.92 16.97
C THR A 120 13.54 16.77 17.06
N GLN A 121 14.66 16.98 17.75
CA GLN A 121 15.71 15.96 17.93
C GLN A 121 15.29 14.77 18.80
N ILE A 122 14.23 14.90 19.59
CA ILE A 122 13.78 13.84 20.51
C ILE A 122 12.70 12.94 19.92
N ALA A 123 12.06 13.34 18.82
CA ALA A 123 11.08 12.49 18.15
C ALA A 123 11.80 11.49 17.21
N PRO A 124 11.25 10.27 17.10
CA PRO A 124 11.91 9.21 16.32
C PRO A 124 11.80 9.44 14.81
N GLY A 125 12.86 9.07 14.09
CA GLY A 125 12.80 8.73 12.68
C GLY A 125 12.22 7.33 12.45
N LEU A 126 12.04 6.96 11.17
CA LEU A 126 11.40 5.68 10.80
C LEU A 126 12.10 4.46 11.43
N GLN A 127 13.43 4.45 11.49
CA GLN A 127 14.16 3.31 12.02
C GLN A 127 13.91 3.09 13.51
N GLN A 128 13.80 4.17 14.29
CA GLN A 128 13.48 4.07 15.72
C GLN A 128 12.02 3.65 15.95
N GLN A 129 11.09 4.04 15.06
CA GLN A 129 9.71 3.56 15.11
C GLN A 129 9.64 2.04 14.94
N VAL A 130 10.35 1.50 13.93
CA VAL A 130 10.45 0.06 13.72
C VAL A 130 11.16 -0.63 14.88
N GLN A 131 12.22 -0.03 15.44
CA GLN A 131 12.91 -0.56 16.62
C GLN A 131 12.00 -0.61 17.85
N ALA A 132 11.11 0.36 18.05
CA ALA A 132 10.12 0.32 19.12
C ALA A 132 9.16 -0.86 18.98
N TYR A 133 8.66 -1.12 17.77
CA TYR A 133 7.86 -2.31 17.47
C TYR A 133 8.63 -3.60 17.75
N MET A 134 9.88 -3.71 17.27
CA MET A 134 10.74 -4.87 17.50
C MET A 134 11.03 -5.09 18.99
N GLY A 135 11.19 -4.00 19.77
CA GLY A 135 11.34 -4.05 21.22
C GLY A 135 10.12 -4.70 21.91
N GLY A 136 8.91 -4.39 21.43
CA GLY A 136 7.68 -5.03 21.88
C GLY A 136 7.67 -6.54 21.63
N LEU A 137 8.06 -6.97 20.43
CA LEU A 137 8.14 -8.40 20.09
C LEU A 137 9.16 -9.12 20.96
N LEU A 138 10.36 -8.56 21.12
CA LEU A 138 11.43 -9.14 21.94
C LEU A 138 11.01 -9.30 23.40
N THR A 139 10.38 -8.26 23.98
CA THR A 139 9.96 -8.26 25.38
C THR A 139 8.90 -9.34 25.67
N THR A 140 8.08 -9.67 24.67
CA THR A 140 6.99 -10.64 24.79
C THR A 140 7.37 -12.02 24.20
N ASN A 141 8.57 -12.15 23.67
CA ASN A 141 9.03 -13.36 22.96
C ASN A 141 8.07 -13.78 21.85
N GLN A 142 7.59 -12.79 21.06
CA GLN A 142 6.68 -12.99 19.94
C GLN A 142 7.37 -12.68 18.62
N THR A 143 6.80 -13.19 17.54
CA THR A 143 7.09 -12.79 16.16
C THR A 143 6.04 -11.80 15.67
N ALA A 144 6.33 -11.12 14.57
CA ALA A 144 5.36 -10.26 13.92
C ALA A 144 4.15 -11.10 13.46
N ASP A 145 2.95 -10.55 13.66
CA ASP A 145 1.71 -11.24 13.28
C ASP A 145 1.58 -11.27 11.74
N PRO A 146 1.60 -12.47 11.11
CA PRO A 146 1.52 -12.56 9.64
C PRO A 146 0.17 -12.12 9.06
N ASN A 147 -0.87 -12.00 9.90
CA ASN A 147 -2.20 -11.56 9.51
C ASN A 147 -2.45 -10.07 9.80
N ALA A 148 -1.49 -9.36 10.40
CA ALA A 148 -1.57 -7.92 10.59
C ALA A 148 -1.16 -7.17 9.33
N LEU A 149 -1.73 -5.98 9.12
CA LEU A 149 -1.33 -5.03 8.08
C LEU A 149 -0.23 -4.11 8.63
N TYR A 150 0.91 -4.08 7.94
CA TYR A 150 2.03 -3.18 8.23
C TYR A 150 2.06 -2.09 7.17
N ILE A 151 1.96 -0.83 7.57
CA ILE A 151 1.92 0.32 6.67
C ILE A 151 3.18 1.15 6.85
N LEU A 152 3.82 1.55 5.74
CA LEU A 152 4.99 2.38 5.75
C LEU A 152 4.88 3.50 4.71
N TRP A 153 4.94 4.75 5.15
CA TRP A 153 5.04 5.93 4.28
C TRP A 153 5.96 6.96 4.89
N ALA A 154 7.16 7.09 4.31
CA ALA A 154 8.19 8.04 4.73
C ALA A 154 9.09 8.39 3.54
N GLY A 155 9.82 9.47 3.65
CA GLY A 155 10.82 9.90 2.66
C GLY A 155 10.68 11.35 2.24
N ALA A 156 9.53 11.99 2.39
CA ALA A 156 9.35 13.40 2.04
C ALA A 156 10.27 14.30 2.88
N ASN A 157 10.34 14.06 4.19
CA ASN A 157 11.18 14.84 5.11
C ASN A 157 12.68 14.67 4.88
N ASP A 158 13.11 13.62 4.17
CA ASP A 158 14.51 13.47 3.76
C ASP A 158 14.90 14.50 2.71
N TYR A 159 13.97 14.96 1.86
CA TYR A 159 14.27 15.79 0.68
C TYR A 159 13.81 17.24 0.78
N LEU A 160 12.72 17.49 1.52
CA LEU A 160 12.11 18.81 1.62
C LEU A 160 13.02 19.80 2.32
N PRO A 161 12.93 21.10 1.97
CA PRO A 161 13.60 22.15 2.73
C PRO A 161 13.19 22.09 4.20
N THR A 162 14.14 22.25 5.10
CA THR A 162 13.92 22.23 6.54
C THR A 162 14.72 23.35 7.21
N GLU A 163 14.18 23.89 8.30
CA GLU A 163 14.89 24.82 9.20
C GLU A 163 15.73 24.07 10.24
N SER A 164 15.68 22.75 10.27
CA SER A 164 16.47 21.90 11.15
C SER A 164 17.96 22.12 10.91
N THR A 165 18.72 22.45 11.95
CA THR A 165 20.17 22.62 11.89
C THR A 165 20.95 21.34 12.17
N TRP A 166 20.27 20.26 12.56
CA TRP A 166 20.86 18.96 12.91
C TRP A 166 20.65 17.89 11.83
N PHE A 167 19.90 18.20 10.78
CA PHE A 167 19.64 17.30 9.67
C PHE A 167 20.09 17.94 8.35
N THR A 168 20.78 17.18 7.53
CA THR A 168 21.18 17.61 6.19
C THR A 168 20.47 16.73 5.16
N PRO A 169 19.57 17.30 4.33
CA PRO A 169 18.88 16.56 3.29
C PRO A 169 19.85 15.88 2.31
N PRO A 170 19.68 14.59 1.99
CA PRO A 170 20.47 13.92 0.97
C PRO A 170 20.19 14.47 -0.43
N THR A 171 21.20 14.43 -1.27
CA THR A 171 21.14 14.90 -2.67
C THR A 171 20.70 13.78 -3.64
N THR A 172 20.62 12.54 -3.17
CA THR A 172 20.20 11.36 -3.95
C THR A 172 19.24 10.50 -3.15
N ALA A 173 18.48 9.65 -3.85
CA ALA A 173 17.51 8.76 -3.20
C ALA A 173 18.14 7.54 -2.51
N ASN A 174 19.42 7.25 -2.74
CA ASN A 174 20.02 5.99 -2.31
C ASN A 174 19.95 5.76 -0.81
N GLN A 175 20.29 6.76 0.00
CA GLN A 175 20.27 6.62 1.45
C GLN A 175 18.85 6.40 1.98
N THR A 176 17.90 7.18 1.49
CA THR A 176 16.48 7.09 1.85
C THR A 176 15.92 5.70 1.53
N ILE A 177 16.23 5.17 0.34
CA ILE A 177 15.79 3.83 -0.06
C ILE A 177 16.49 2.73 0.75
N ASN A 178 17.78 2.87 1.06
CA ASN A 178 18.48 1.94 1.94
C ASN A 178 17.84 1.89 3.34
N ASN A 179 17.46 3.04 3.88
CA ASN A 179 16.77 3.12 5.17
C ASN A 179 15.39 2.43 5.12
N ILE A 180 14.60 2.69 4.07
CA ILE A 180 13.30 2.01 3.87
C ILE A 180 13.51 0.50 3.70
N SER A 181 14.48 0.08 2.90
CA SER A 181 14.82 -1.33 2.72
C SER A 181 15.20 -2.00 4.05
N PHE A 182 15.98 -1.31 4.90
CA PHE A 182 16.32 -1.81 6.23
C PHE A 182 15.07 -1.97 7.12
N ALA A 183 14.17 -0.99 7.12
CA ALA A 183 12.91 -1.04 7.88
C ALA A 183 12.03 -2.22 7.42
N LEU A 184 11.86 -2.38 6.10
CA LEU A 184 11.09 -3.49 5.52
C LEU A 184 11.72 -4.86 5.83
N ASN A 185 13.04 -5.00 5.67
CA ASN A 185 13.75 -6.23 6.03
C ASN A 185 13.57 -6.58 7.51
N SER A 186 13.60 -5.59 8.40
CA SER A 186 13.38 -5.80 9.84
C SER A 186 12.00 -6.40 10.12
N LEU A 187 10.94 -5.82 9.51
CA LEU A 187 9.57 -6.32 9.66
C LEU A 187 9.41 -7.72 9.06
N LEU A 188 9.96 -7.96 7.87
CA LEU A 188 9.88 -9.24 7.17
C LEU A 188 10.63 -10.35 7.92
N ASN A 189 11.82 -10.06 8.43
CA ASN A 189 12.60 -10.99 9.27
C ASN A 189 11.88 -11.33 10.58
N ALA A 190 11.12 -10.38 11.13
CA ALA A 190 10.29 -10.63 12.30
C ALA A 190 9.05 -11.50 12.02
N GLY A 191 8.68 -11.69 10.76
CA GLY A 191 7.55 -12.52 10.36
C GLY A 191 6.39 -11.79 9.69
N ALA A 192 6.47 -10.48 9.45
CA ALA A 192 5.43 -9.72 8.74
C ALA A 192 5.22 -10.29 7.33
N LYS A 193 3.94 -10.40 6.90
CA LYS A 193 3.57 -10.97 5.60
C LYS A 193 2.68 -10.06 4.75
N GLN A 194 2.02 -9.09 5.35
CA GLN A 194 1.09 -8.18 4.70
C GLN A 194 1.57 -6.74 4.90
N ILE A 195 2.30 -6.21 3.93
CA ILE A 195 2.90 -4.86 4.05
C ILE A 195 2.34 -3.97 2.95
N ALA A 196 1.98 -2.74 3.26
CA ALA A 196 1.64 -1.69 2.32
C ALA A 196 2.69 -0.57 2.39
N VAL A 197 3.26 -0.19 1.26
CA VAL A 197 4.28 0.86 1.18
C VAL A 197 3.83 1.92 0.20
N ALA A 198 3.75 3.17 0.64
CA ALA A 198 3.37 4.27 -0.21
C ALA A 198 4.58 4.92 -0.90
N ASN A 199 4.40 5.27 -2.17
CA ASN A 199 5.36 6.07 -2.92
C ASN A 199 5.15 7.58 -2.66
N LEU A 200 6.11 8.41 -3.07
CA LEU A 200 6.08 9.86 -2.87
C LEU A 200 5.38 10.57 -4.02
N PRO A 201 4.49 11.54 -3.72
CA PRO A 201 4.01 12.48 -4.74
C PRO A 201 5.17 13.32 -5.28
N SER A 202 4.92 14.08 -6.36
CA SER A 202 5.88 15.05 -6.88
C SER A 202 6.13 16.14 -5.84
N LEU A 203 7.27 16.07 -5.15
CA LEU A 203 7.58 16.97 -4.03
C LEU A 203 7.82 18.42 -4.46
N GLY A 204 8.11 18.67 -5.73
CA GLY A 204 8.19 20.02 -6.30
C GLY A 204 6.83 20.65 -6.63
N GLN A 205 5.74 19.87 -6.55
CA GLN A 205 4.37 20.35 -6.80
C GLN A 205 3.60 20.70 -5.51
N LEU A 206 4.25 20.62 -4.36
CA LEU A 206 3.66 21.00 -3.08
C LEU A 206 3.56 22.54 -2.98
N PRO A 207 2.61 23.10 -2.24
CA PRO A 207 2.53 24.58 -2.02
C PRO A 207 3.85 25.18 -1.52
N LEU A 208 4.66 24.42 -0.76
CA LEU A 208 5.97 24.84 -0.27
C LEU A 208 7.00 25.06 -1.39
N THR A 209 6.92 24.28 -2.45
CA THR A 209 8.04 24.10 -3.40
C THR A 209 7.68 24.46 -4.84
N PHE A 210 6.37 24.56 -5.14
CA PHE A 210 5.85 24.91 -6.45
C PHE A 210 6.32 26.31 -6.88
N GLY A 211 6.90 26.43 -8.07
CA GLY A 211 7.43 27.69 -8.60
C GLY A 211 8.75 28.13 -7.96
N THR A 212 9.34 27.36 -7.08
CA THR A 212 10.66 27.66 -6.47
C THR A 212 11.82 27.07 -7.28
N GLN A 213 13.04 27.45 -6.93
CA GLN A 213 14.28 26.89 -7.55
C GLN A 213 14.44 25.39 -7.26
N ASP A 214 13.83 24.87 -6.20
CA ASP A 214 13.92 23.47 -5.80
C ASP A 214 12.91 22.56 -6.52
N GLU A 215 11.93 23.09 -7.20
CA GLU A 215 10.84 22.33 -7.83
C GLU A 215 11.36 21.17 -8.68
N THR A 216 12.22 21.46 -9.66
CA THR A 216 12.75 20.43 -10.56
C THR A 216 13.61 19.41 -9.83
N ARG A 217 14.46 19.83 -8.89
CA ARG A 217 15.31 18.96 -8.08
C ARG A 217 14.46 17.98 -7.26
N LEU A 218 13.43 18.48 -6.60
CA LEU A 218 12.56 17.69 -5.74
C LEU A 218 11.70 16.70 -6.54
N ASN A 219 11.21 17.10 -7.71
CA ASN A 219 10.50 16.19 -8.62
C ASN A 219 11.40 15.05 -9.10
N ASN A 220 12.64 15.34 -9.46
CA ASN A 220 13.62 14.33 -9.87
C ASN A 220 13.98 13.37 -8.71
N LEU A 221 14.12 13.87 -7.49
CA LEU A 221 14.35 13.05 -6.31
C LEU A 221 13.18 12.13 -6.01
N ALA A 222 11.94 12.64 -6.04
CA ALA A 222 10.73 11.83 -5.84
C ALA A 222 10.60 10.73 -6.91
N GLN A 223 10.90 11.05 -8.17
CA GLN A 223 10.89 10.07 -9.26
C GLN A 223 11.96 8.98 -9.05
N ALA A 224 13.20 9.37 -8.72
CA ALA A 224 14.28 8.42 -8.46
C ALA A 224 13.97 7.54 -7.24
N HIS A 225 13.40 8.13 -6.18
CA HIS A 225 12.92 7.42 -5.00
C HIS A 225 11.87 6.37 -5.38
N ASN A 226 10.83 6.75 -6.11
CA ASN A 226 9.73 5.87 -6.48
C ASN A 226 10.18 4.69 -7.35
N LEU A 227 11.11 4.95 -8.28
CA LEU A 227 11.69 3.91 -9.12
C LEU A 227 12.47 2.89 -8.27
N ALA A 228 13.36 3.35 -7.41
CA ALA A 228 14.16 2.50 -6.55
C ALA A 228 13.31 1.77 -5.49
N LEU A 229 12.26 2.43 -4.96
CA LEU A 229 11.30 1.83 -4.05
C LEU A 229 10.58 0.65 -4.71
N GLY A 230 10.09 0.83 -5.94
CA GLY A 230 9.43 -0.24 -6.70
C GLY A 230 10.34 -1.46 -6.90
N GLN A 231 11.63 -1.24 -7.23
CA GLN A 231 12.62 -2.32 -7.35
C GLN A 231 12.85 -3.04 -6.01
N THR A 232 12.95 -2.28 -4.92
CA THR A 232 13.11 -2.81 -3.56
C THR A 232 11.90 -3.66 -3.14
N ILE A 233 10.68 -3.17 -3.35
CA ILE A 233 9.44 -3.89 -3.06
C ILE A 233 9.40 -5.22 -3.81
N ASN A 234 9.67 -5.21 -5.12
CA ASN A 234 9.66 -6.42 -5.95
C ASN A 234 10.68 -7.46 -5.47
N SER A 235 11.90 -7.02 -5.16
CA SER A 235 12.97 -7.90 -4.65
C SER A 235 12.61 -8.52 -3.30
N LEU A 236 12.11 -7.71 -2.36
CA LEU A 236 11.75 -8.18 -1.02
C LEU A 236 10.53 -9.10 -1.04
N SER A 237 9.51 -8.78 -1.84
CA SER A 237 8.32 -9.63 -1.98
C SER A 237 8.68 -11.03 -2.43
N GLN A 238 9.57 -11.16 -3.43
CA GLN A 238 10.06 -12.45 -3.92
C GLN A 238 10.92 -13.17 -2.88
N SER A 239 11.87 -12.45 -2.24
CA SER A 239 12.83 -13.05 -1.30
C SER A 239 12.17 -13.61 -0.04
N TYR A 240 11.10 -12.95 0.45
CA TYR A 240 10.44 -13.31 1.70
C TYR A 240 9.10 -14.05 1.50
N ASN A 241 8.68 -14.27 0.25
CA ASN A 241 7.33 -14.76 -0.05
C ASN A 241 6.27 -14.03 0.79
N ALA A 242 6.32 -12.71 0.71
CA ALA A 242 5.45 -11.80 1.44
C ALA A 242 4.68 -10.91 0.45
N LYS A 243 3.45 -10.56 0.79
CA LYS A 243 2.64 -9.63 0.03
C LYS A 243 3.03 -8.20 0.41
N ILE A 244 3.75 -7.52 -0.49
CA ILE A 244 4.09 -6.11 -0.33
C ILE A 244 3.34 -5.32 -1.39
N VAL A 245 2.32 -4.57 -0.98
CA VAL A 245 1.46 -3.76 -1.83
C VAL A 245 2.03 -2.36 -1.96
N SER A 246 2.27 -1.92 -3.19
CA SER A 246 2.63 -0.52 -3.46
C SER A 246 1.37 0.33 -3.50
N LEU A 247 1.28 1.36 -2.64
CA LEU A 247 0.23 2.38 -2.68
C LEU A 247 0.68 3.50 -3.61
N ASN A 248 -0.02 3.66 -4.75
CA ASN A 248 0.41 4.60 -5.78
C ASN A 248 -0.13 6.02 -5.56
N PHE A 249 0.25 6.61 -4.44
CA PHE A 249 -0.14 7.98 -4.09
C PHE A 249 0.44 9.04 -5.04
N ALA A 250 1.60 8.76 -5.66
CA ALA A 250 2.16 9.63 -6.69
C ALA A 250 1.20 9.85 -7.86
N SER A 251 0.62 8.79 -8.40
CA SER A 251 -0.34 8.89 -9.51
C SER A 251 -1.64 9.55 -9.08
N LEU A 252 -2.14 9.25 -7.87
CA LEU A 252 -3.34 9.89 -7.33
C LEU A 252 -3.19 11.40 -7.20
N PHE A 253 -2.07 11.88 -6.61
CA PHE A 253 -1.80 13.31 -6.50
C PHE A 253 -1.63 13.97 -7.85
N ALA A 254 -0.92 13.34 -8.78
CA ALA A 254 -0.76 13.85 -10.14
C ALA A 254 -2.11 13.99 -10.87
N ASP A 255 -3.00 13.02 -10.72
CA ASP A 255 -4.35 13.09 -11.30
C ASP A 255 -5.20 14.18 -10.62
N ALA A 256 -5.14 14.29 -9.29
CA ALA A 256 -5.87 15.33 -8.55
C ALA A 256 -5.41 16.75 -8.92
N VAL A 257 -4.11 16.94 -9.19
CA VAL A 257 -3.58 18.23 -9.65
C VAL A 257 -3.96 18.53 -11.10
N ASN A 258 -3.91 17.53 -11.99
CA ASN A 258 -4.19 17.71 -13.42
C ASN A 258 -5.71 17.76 -13.72
N ASN A 259 -6.52 17.07 -12.95
CA ASN A 259 -7.96 16.92 -13.15
C ASN A 259 -8.75 17.24 -11.86
N PRO A 260 -8.56 18.42 -11.23
CA PRO A 260 -9.08 18.72 -9.89
C PRO A 260 -10.61 18.61 -9.81
N GLY A 261 -11.32 18.90 -10.89
CA GLY A 261 -12.78 18.80 -10.94
C GLY A 261 -13.31 17.39 -10.73
N ASN A 262 -12.54 16.34 -11.04
CA ASN A 262 -12.92 14.95 -10.79
C ASN A 262 -12.98 14.63 -9.28
N TYR A 263 -12.32 15.45 -8.47
CA TYR A 263 -12.20 15.33 -7.02
C TYR A 263 -12.91 16.46 -6.26
N ASN A 264 -13.68 17.28 -6.93
CA ASN A 264 -14.34 18.48 -6.39
C ASN A 264 -13.37 19.53 -5.84
N PHE A 265 -12.09 19.52 -6.23
CA PHE A 265 -11.15 20.58 -5.87
C PHE A 265 -11.23 21.74 -6.83
N THR A 266 -11.12 22.94 -6.28
CA THR A 266 -10.98 24.20 -7.04
C THR A 266 -9.60 24.81 -6.85
N ASN A 267 -8.83 24.35 -5.83
CA ASN A 267 -7.47 24.78 -5.57
C ASN A 267 -6.60 23.59 -5.20
N VAL A 268 -5.53 23.37 -5.96
CA VAL A 268 -4.57 22.27 -5.79
C VAL A 268 -3.13 22.74 -5.70
N THR A 269 -2.91 24.06 -5.58
CA THR A 269 -1.56 24.66 -5.55
C THR A 269 -1.29 25.48 -4.29
N GLN A 270 -2.32 25.77 -3.49
CA GLN A 270 -2.19 26.57 -2.27
C GLN A 270 -2.75 25.79 -1.07
N GLY A 271 -2.18 26.03 0.11
CA GLY A 271 -2.75 25.56 1.36
C GLY A 271 -3.95 26.42 1.79
N CYS A 272 -5.06 25.78 2.13
CA CYS A 272 -6.27 26.48 2.59
C CYS A 272 -6.00 27.36 3.84
N LEU A 273 -5.23 26.87 4.79
CA LEU A 273 -4.81 27.61 5.99
C LEU A 273 -4.08 28.90 5.62
N LEU A 274 -3.23 28.87 4.59
CA LEU A 274 -2.38 29.98 4.20
C LEU A 274 -3.16 31.13 3.57
N VAL A 275 -4.20 30.80 2.80
CA VAL A 275 -5.06 31.77 2.14
C VAL A 275 -6.34 32.04 2.91
N GLN A 276 -6.48 31.47 4.11
CA GLN A 276 -7.66 31.60 4.98
C GLN A 276 -8.96 31.25 4.22
N CYS A 277 -8.95 30.13 3.52
CA CYS A 277 -10.05 29.71 2.66
C CYS A 277 -11.35 29.52 3.46
N GLN A 278 -12.51 29.76 2.82
CA GLN A 278 -13.82 29.58 3.46
C GLN A 278 -14.33 28.13 3.40
N ASN A 279 -13.84 27.35 2.42
CA ASN A 279 -14.28 25.98 2.20
C ASN A 279 -13.06 25.07 1.99
N PRO A 280 -12.53 24.46 3.08
CA PRO A 280 -11.38 23.55 3.00
C PRO A 280 -11.61 22.33 2.10
N ASP A 281 -12.85 21.87 1.94
CA ASP A 281 -13.18 20.68 1.15
C ASP A 281 -12.92 20.86 -0.35
N GLN A 282 -12.75 22.12 -0.79
CA GLN A 282 -12.41 22.46 -2.18
C GLN A 282 -10.89 22.59 -2.40
N PHE A 283 -10.09 22.40 -1.37
CA PHE A 283 -8.62 22.48 -1.44
C PHE A 283 -7.99 21.10 -1.29
N LEU A 284 -6.98 20.81 -2.14
CA LEU A 284 -6.19 19.57 -1.97
C LEU A 284 -5.29 19.66 -0.73
N PHE A 285 -4.70 20.84 -0.47
CA PHE A 285 -3.75 21.04 0.62
C PHE A 285 -4.35 21.88 1.75
N TRP A 286 -4.04 21.47 3.01
CA TRP A 286 -4.36 22.23 4.21
C TRP A 286 -3.35 23.33 4.47
N ASP A 287 -2.07 23.01 4.45
CA ASP A 287 -0.96 23.92 4.66
C ASP A 287 0.05 23.89 3.49
N PHE A 288 1.32 24.11 3.76
CA PHE A 288 2.39 24.11 2.76
C PHE A 288 2.70 22.72 2.17
N ILE A 289 2.36 21.63 2.89
CA ILE A 289 2.78 20.25 2.57
C ILE A 289 1.61 19.27 2.65
N HIS A 290 0.78 19.41 3.70
CA HIS A 290 -0.16 18.38 4.10
C HIS A 290 -1.50 18.52 3.38
N PRO A 291 -2.13 17.41 2.98
CA PRO A 291 -3.46 17.42 2.40
C PRO A 291 -4.53 17.88 3.40
N THR A 292 -5.64 18.39 2.88
CA THR A 292 -6.88 18.51 3.65
C THR A 292 -7.42 17.12 3.98
N THR A 293 -8.41 17.08 4.89
CA THR A 293 -9.10 15.81 5.20
C THR A 293 -9.76 15.20 3.95
N GLU A 294 -10.22 15.99 2.97
CA GLU A 294 -10.72 15.48 1.70
C GLU A 294 -9.61 14.86 0.85
N GLY A 295 -8.42 15.44 0.81
CA GLY A 295 -7.25 14.83 0.21
C GLY A 295 -6.88 13.50 0.91
N HIS A 296 -6.97 13.45 2.24
CA HIS A 296 -6.74 12.22 3.00
C HIS A 296 -7.79 11.13 2.75
N LYS A 297 -9.06 11.48 2.51
CA LYS A 297 -10.09 10.50 2.09
C LYS A 297 -9.74 9.84 0.76
N LEU A 298 -9.19 10.61 -0.19
CA LEU A 298 -8.75 10.04 -1.47
C LEU A 298 -7.60 9.04 -1.27
N LEU A 299 -6.62 9.36 -0.43
CA LEU A 299 -5.51 8.46 -0.09
C LEU A 299 -6.01 7.18 0.55
N ALA A 300 -6.97 7.26 1.49
CA ALA A 300 -7.55 6.08 2.13
C ALA A 300 -8.29 5.18 1.12
N LYS A 301 -9.08 5.78 0.23
CA LYS A 301 -9.81 5.06 -0.82
C LYS A 301 -8.85 4.34 -1.78
N GLU A 302 -7.75 5.01 -2.18
CA GLU A 302 -6.72 4.41 -3.02
C GLU A 302 -6.02 3.25 -2.30
N ALA A 303 -5.64 3.44 -1.04
CA ALA A 303 -5.03 2.40 -0.23
C ALA A 303 -5.96 1.17 -0.08
N TYR A 304 -7.22 1.40 0.24
CA TYR A 304 -8.23 0.32 0.35
C TYR A 304 -8.40 -0.43 -0.97
N SER A 305 -8.47 0.29 -2.09
CA SER A 305 -8.56 -0.29 -3.43
C SER A 305 -7.34 -1.14 -3.78
N ALA A 306 -6.12 -0.62 -3.54
CA ALA A 306 -4.87 -1.32 -3.79
C ALA A 306 -4.76 -2.61 -2.94
N LEU A 307 -5.18 -2.57 -1.69
CA LEU A 307 -5.22 -3.74 -0.81
C LEU A 307 -6.20 -4.80 -1.31
N ARG A 308 -7.38 -4.41 -1.81
CA ARG A 308 -8.38 -5.33 -2.37
C ARG A 308 -7.91 -5.99 -3.66
N THR A 309 -7.41 -5.23 -4.62
CA THR A 309 -6.96 -5.76 -5.92
C THR A 309 -5.76 -6.69 -5.80
N SER A 310 -5.03 -6.60 -4.70
CA SER A 310 -3.91 -7.49 -4.40
C SER A 310 -4.33 -8.83 -3.76
N VAL A 311 -5.61 -9.04 -3.45
CA VAL A 311 -6.14 -10.33 -2.99
C VAL A 311 -6.53 -11.14 -4.23
N PRO A 312 -5.93 -12.34 -4.48
CA PRO A 312 -6.36 -13.18 -5.59
C PRO A 312 -7.86 -13.50 -5.46
N GLU A 313 -8.60 -13.32 -6.53
CA GLU A 313 -10.02 -13.69 -6.57
C GLU A 313 -10.15 -15.20 -6.34
N PRO A 314 -11.05 -15.67 -5.46
CA PRO A 314 -11.23 -17.11 -5.19
C PRO A 314 -11.54 -17.93 -6.43
N GLY A 315 -11.93 -17.31 -7.53
CA GLY A 315 -12.20 -17.93 -8.83
C GLY A 315 -10.99 -18.16 -9.72
N GLU A 316 -9.90 -17.43 -9.55
CA GLU A 316 -8.72 -17.57 -10.44
C GLU A 316 -7.96 -18.88 -10.19
N GLU A 317 -7.80 -19.30 -8.93
CA GLU A 317 -7.18 -20.59 -8.60
C GLU A 317 -8.01 -21.78 -9.07
N LEU A 318 -9.34 -21.70 -8.95
CA LEU A 318 -10.28 -22.71 -9.47
C LEU A 318 -10.29 -22.73 -11.01
N GLY A 319 -10.21 -21.58 -11.66
CA GLY A 319 -10.13 -21.46 -13.11
C GLY A 319 -8.85 -22.08 -13.68
N LEU A 320 -7.71 -21.85 -13.07
CA LEU A 320 -6.43 -22.45 -13.45
C LEU A 320 -6.38 -23.95 -13.22
N LEU A 321 -6.95 -24.45 -12.12
CA LEU A 321 -7.09 -25.88 -11.85
C LEU A 321 -8.01 -26.56 -12.87
N LEU A 322 -9.16 -25.95 -13.23
CA LEU A 322 -10.08 -26.48 -14.24
C LEU A 322 -9.44 -26.51 -15.63
N LEU A 323 -8.72 -25.47 -16.01
CA LEU A 323 -7.97 -25.44 -17.29
C LEU A 323 -6.84 -26.47 -17.30
N GLY A 324 -6.15 -26.69 -16.19
CA GLY A 324 -5.15 -27.73 -16.03
C GLY A 324 -5.73 -29.14 -16.19
N VAL A 325 -6.88 -29.43 -15.58
CA VAL A 325 -7.58 -30.73 -15.66
C VAL A 325 -8.13 -30.97 -17.09
N LEU A 326 -8.73 -29.94 -17.71
CA LEU A 326 -9.23 -30.03 -19.09
C LEU A 326 -8.08 -30.21 -20.09
N GLY A 327 -6.96 -29.50 -19.90
CA GLY A 327 -5.74 -29.66 -20.67
C GLY A 327 -5.17 -31.09 -20.57
N ALA A 328 -5.06 -31.62 -19.35
CA ALA A 328 -4.55 -33.00 -19.13
C ALA A 328 -5.50 -34.04 -19.72
N ALA A 329 -6.81 -33.87 -19.61
CA ALA A 329 -7.80 -34.77 -20.19
C ALA A 329 -7.78 -34.77 -21.73
N SER A 330 -7.53 -33.61 -22.37
CA SER A 330 -7.40 -33.49 -23.81
C SER A 330 -6.13 -34.16 -24.33
N ILE A 331 -5.01 -34.00 -23.64
CA ILE A 331 -3.72 -34.65 -23.95
C ILE A 331 -3.85 -36.18 -23.81
N TYR A 332 -4.49 -36.65 -22.76
CA TYR A 332 -4.74 -38.08 -22.52
C TYR A 332 -5.64 -38.71 -23.62
N LYS A 333 -6.72 -38.02 -24.04
CA LYS A 333 -7.57 -38.44 -25.14
C LYS A 333 -6.81 -38.50 -26.47
N ARG A 334 -5.96 -37.54 -26.74
CA ARG A 334 -5.14 -37.50 -27.98
C ARG A 334 -4.11 -38.62 -28.01
N LYS A 335 -3.46 -38.91 -26.90
CA LYS A 335 -2.51 -40.04 -26.78
C LYS A 335 -3.21 -41.39 -26.99
N LYS A 336 -4.38 -41.61 -26.38
CA LYS A 336 -5.16 -42.83 -26.52
C LYS A 336 -5.66 -43.04 -27.98
N SER A 337 -6.01 -41.96 -28.69
CA SER A 337 -6.37 -42.01 -30.11
C SER A 337 -5.18 -42.37 -31.02
N LEU A 338 -3.99 -41.85 -30.75
CA LEU A 338 -2.77 -42.18 -31.47
C LEU A 338 -2.34 -43.62 -31.23
N ASP A 339 -2.45 -44.13 -30.01
CA ASP A 339 -2.13 -45.53 -29.66
C ASP A 339 -3.12 -46.51 -30.34
N SER A 340 -4.40 -46.15 -30.48
CA SER A 340 -5.42 -46.96 -31.20
C SER A 340 -5.17 -47.02 -32.69
N LEU A 341 -4.71 -45.92 -33.29
CA LEU A 341 -4.33 -45.86 -34.72
C LEU A 341 -3.06 -46.67 -35.02
N ALA A 342 -2.08 -46.67 -34.10
CA ALA A 342 -0.86 -47.45 -34.22
C ALA A 342 -1.11 -48.97 -34.12
N LEU A 343 -2.12 -49.37 -33.35
CA LEU A 343 -2.54 -50.80 -33.23
C LEU A 343 -3.34 -51.26 -34.45
N SER A 344 -4.16 -50.40 -35.06
CA SER A 344 -4.93 -50.74 -36.27
C SER A 344 -4.04 -50.82 -37.53
N GLY A 345 -2.92 -50.08 -37.57
CA GLY A 345 -1.97 -50.14 -38.67
C GLY A 345 -1.07 -51.37 -38.71
N LYS A 346 -1.02 -52.17 -37.61
CA LYS A 346 -0.24 -53.43 -37.53
C LYS A 346 -1.02 -54.68 -37.98
N ILE A 347 -2.32 -54.58 -38.29
CA ILE A 347 -3.16 -55.74 -38.66
C ILE A 347 -3.28 -55.86 -40.21
N VAL A 348 -2.65 -54.99 -40.98
CA VAL A 348 -2.73 -55.00 -42.48
C VAL A 348 -1.42 -55.32 -43.17
N SER A 349 -0.48 -55.97 -42.45
CA SER A 349 0.75 -56.50 -43.08
C SER A 349 1.04 -57.92 -42.55
N ASP A 350 0.23 -58.89 -43.04
CA ASP A 350 0.54 -60.31 -43.20
C ASP A 350 -0.27 -60.87 -44.32
#